data_11693ad0259755dc528e456298721d57
#
_entry.id   11693ad0259755dc528e456298721d57
#
_cell.length_a   1.000
_cell.length_b   1.000
_cell.length_c   1.000
_cell.angle_alpha   90.00
_cell.angle_beta   90.00
_cell.angle_gamma   90.00
#
_symmetry.space_group_name_H-M   'P 1'
#
loop_
_entity.id
_entity.type
_entity.pdbx_description
1 polymer ?
#
loop_
_entity_poly.entity_id
_entity_poly.type
_entity_poly.pdbx_seq_one_letter_code
_entity_poly.pdbx_strand_id
1 'polypeptide(L)'
;MFSPCGAALVPLRARAAAHFFIPHPFIADCPMRPAASPPPCALSVNLNKVALLRNSRHLGIPSVLRAAQACLQAGAHGITVHPRPDERHIRRHDVFELAELLQGWPQREYNIEGNPFHNLLEVARELRARGLPLHQLTFVPDSVGQYTSDHGWSLPTDAERLRPVIAQAQALGARVSLFMDAEPGQMAAARALGADRVELYTEPYAAAHSAADCPLDGKASTALQAQLQRYAAAAQAAQAAGLEVNAGHDLNRANLSDFLRQVPGVREVSIGHALIADALELGYSATVCDYLRCIDEAAASPAAQAAQATPATPRP
;
A
#
# COMPACT_ATOMS: atom_id res chain seq x y z
N MET A 1 -32.05 -26.25 59.10
CA MET A 1 -32.97 -25.78 58.07
C MET A 1 -32.45 -24.47 57.52
N PHE A 2 -31.70 -24.45 56.45
CA PHE A 2 -31.31 -23.22 55.74
C PHE A 2 -31.69 -23.43 54.27
N SER A 3 -32.57 -22.56 53.80
CA SER A 3 -33.04 -22.53 52.40
C SER A 3 -32.02 -21.79 51.51
N PRO A 4 -31.71 -22.23 50.31
CA PRO A 4 -30.84 -21.46 49.42
C PRO A 4 -31.67 -20.44 48.62
N CYS A 5 -31.22 -19.23 48.65
CA CYS A 5 -31.73 -18.10 47.87
C CYS A 5 -31.24 -18.23 46.42
N GLY A 6 -32.18 -18.39 45.48
CA GLY A 6 -31.88 -18.45 44.04
C GLY A 6 -31.55 -17.05 43.51
N ALA A 7 -30.36 -16.88 42.96
CA ALA A 7 -29.99 -15.72 42.21
C ALA A 7 -30.42 -15.88 40.75
N ALA A 8 -31.38 -15.06 40.33
CA ALA A 8 -31.81 -14.98 38.93
C ALA A 8 -30.73 -14.27 38.08
N LEU A 9 -30.25 -14.96 37.08
CA LEU A 9 -29.38 -14.38 36.00
C LEU A 9 -30.21 -13.42 35.13
N VAL A 10 -29.88 -12.15 35.22
CA VAL A 10 -30.39 -11.09 34.30
C VAL A 10 -29.55 -11.13 33.02
N PRO A 11 -30.14 -11.28 31.84
CA PRO A 11 -29.35 -11.26 30.60
C PRO A 11 -28.82 -9.86 30.33
N LEU A 12 -27.50 -9.73 30.14
CA LEU A 12 -26.86 -8.54 29.61
C LEU A 12 -27.40 -8.26 28.19
N ARG A 13 -28.27 -7.28 28.07
CA ARG A 13 -28.64 -6.70 26.78
C ARG A 13 -27.40 -5.95 26.25
N ALA A 14 -26.90 -6.40 25.06
CA ALA A 14 -25.93 -5.65 24.26
C ALA A 14 -26.52 -4.25 23.95
N ARG A 15 -25.93 -3.25 24.54
CA ARG A 15 -26.19 -1.85 24.15
C ARG A 15 -25.49 -1.62 22.80
N ALA A 16 -26.28 -1.53 21.73
CA ALA A 16 -25.84 -0.95 20.48
C ALA A 16 -25.37 0.48 20.77
N ALA A 17 -24.08 0.74 20.64
CA ALA A 17 -23.53 2.09 20.75
C ALA A 17 -23.99 2.87 19.50
N ALA A 18 -24.97 3.73 19.69
CA ALA A 18 -25.34 4.74 18.70
C ALA A 18 -24.14 5.69 18.55
N HIS A 19 -23.40 5.54 17.46
CA HIS A 19 -22.32 6.46 17.14
C HIS A 19 -22.91 7.78 16.68
N PHE A 20 -22.85 8.78 17.55
CA PHE A 20 -23.11 10.17 17.20
C PHE A 20 -22.08 10.60 16.12
N PHE A 21 -22.57 10.83 14.92
CA PHE A 21 -21.82 11.48 13.85
C PHE A 21 -21.73 12.97 14.22
N ILE A 22 -20.56 13.42 14.70
CA ILE A 22 -20.24 14.84 14.82
C ILE A 22 -19.64 15.25 13.49
N PRO A 23 -20.31 16.08 12.67
CA PRO A 23 -19.71 16.61 11.47
C PRO A 23 -18.59 17.58 11.87
N HIS A 24 -17.35 17.25 11.53
CA HIS A 24 -16.23 18.18 11.67
C HIS A 24 -16.33 19.26 10.59
N PRO A 25 -16.30 20.57 10.93
CA PRO A 25 -16.50 21.69 10.01
C PRO A 25 -15.27 22.10 9.21
N PHE A 26 -14.29 21.24 9.00
CA PHE A 26 -13.13 21.50 8.15
C PHE A 26 -12.84 20.31 7.26
N ILE A 27 -13.71 20.09 6.25
CA ILE A 27 -13.28 19.43 5.05
C ILE A 27 -12.78 20.58 4.15
N ALA A 28 -11.47 20.82 4.12
CA ALA A 28 -10.90 21.58 3.03
C ALA A 28 -11.34 20.87 1.73
N ASP A 29 -11.92 21.62 0.79
CA ASP A 29 -12.35 21.11 -0.50
C ASP A 29 -11.16 20.45 -1.19
N CYS A 30 -11.03 19.14 -1.01
CA CYS A 30 -10.17 18.35 -1.88
C CYS A 30 -10.85 18.39 -3.25
N PRO A 31 -10.21 18.92 -4.30
CA PRO A 31 -10.82 18.95 -5.62
C PRO A 31 -11.14 17.52 -6.04
N MET A 32 -12.41 17.13 -5.91
CA MET A 32 -12.89 15.84 -6.37
C MET A 32 -12.61 15.75 -7.87
N ARG A 33 -11.67 14.93 -8.26
CA ARG A 33 -11.46 14.59 -9.67
C ARG A 33 -12.75 13.98 -10.21
N PRO A 34 -13.26 14.45 -11.37
CA PRO A 34 -14.35 13.75 -12.02
C PRO A 34 -13.93 12.30 -12.33
N ALA A 35 -14.80 11.35 -12.05
CA ALA A 35 -14.56 9.90 -12.14
C ALA A 35 -14.27 9.37 -13.58
N ALA A 36 -13.98 10.23 -14.54
CA ALA A 36 -13.95 9.92 -15.97
C ALA A 36 -12.60 9.43 -16.52
N SER A 37 -11.51 9.52 -15.77
CA SER A 37 -10.20 9.04 -16.23
C SER A 37 -9.44 8.37 -15.07
N PRO A 38 -8.73 7.24 -15.33
CA PRO A 38 -7.88 6.64 -14.31
C PRO A 38 -6.84 7.67 -13.83
N PRO A 39 -6.45 7.63 -12.55
CA PRO A 39 -5.42 8.53 -12.04
C PRO A 39 -4.09 8.24 -12.75
N PRO A 40 -3.21 9.25 -12.90
CA PRO A 40 -1.88 9.05 -13.47
C PRO A 40 -1.04 8.05 -12.64
N CYS A 41 -1.23 8.07 -11.33
CA CYS A 41 -0.71 7.12 -10.36
C CYS A 41 -1.74 7.00 -9.22
N ALA A 42 -2.05 5.79 -8.79
CA ALA A 42 -2.98 5.55 -7.69
C ALA A 42 -2.27 5.74 -6.34
N LEU A 43 -2.98 6.33 -5.37
CA LEU A 43 -2.55 6.37 -3.98
C LEU A 43 -3.23 5.24 -3.21
N SER A 44 -2.48 4.27 -2.73
CA SER A 44 -2.91 3.26 -1.76
C SER A 44 -2.40 3.62 -0.37
N VAL A 45 -3.30 3.74 0.60
CA VAL A 45 -2.94 4.10 1.98
C VAL A 45 -2.67 2.84 2.78
N ASN A 46 -1.42 2.69 3.23
CA ASN A 46 -1.03 1.57 4.08
C ASN A 46 -1.33 1.89 5.56
N LEU A 47 -2.19 1.07 6.18
CA LEU A 47 -2.73 1.31 7.52
C LEU A 47 -1.96 0.62 8.65
N ASN A 48 -0.82 -0.01 8.37
CA ASN A 48 -0.04 -0.75 9.36
C ASN A 48 0.29 0.09 10.60
N LYS A 49 0.63 1.38 10.42
CA LYS A 49 1.03 2.26 11.53
C LYS A 49 -0.17 2.70 12.39
N VAL A 50 -1.37 2.81 11.81
CA VAL A 50 -2.62 3.01 12.57
C VAL A 50 -2.86 1.82 13.51
N ALA A 51 -2.74 0.61 12.96
CA ALA A 51 -2.90 -0.62 13.73
C ALA A 51 -1.81 -0.79 14.81
N LEU A 52 -0.55 -0.41 14.49
CA LEU A 52 0.55 -0.44 15.46
C LEU A 52 0.25 0.48 16.66
N LEU A 53 -0.20 1.70 16.40
CA LEU A 53 -0.58 2.65 17.44
C LEU A 53 -1.76 2.13 18.26
N ARG A 54 -2.80 1.56 17.62
CA ARG A 54 -3.92 0.89 18.32
C ARG A 54 -3.43 -0.21 19.25
N ASN A 55 -2.47 -1.01 18.79
CA ASN A 55 -1.97 -2.16 19.54
C ASN A 55 -1.11 -1.77 20.74
N SER A 56 -0.65 -0.51 20.84
CA SER A 56 0.09 -0.02 22.01
C SER A 56 -0.75 0.01 23.30
N ARG A 57 -2.10 -0.01 23.19
CA ARG A 57 -3.06 -0.03 24.31
C ARG A 57 -4.26 -0.94 23.99
N HIS A 58 -4.93 -1.45 25.01
CA HIS A 58 -6.13 -2.30 24.87
C HIS A 58 -7.45 -1.50 24.73
N LEU A 59 -7.40 -0.29 24.17
CA LEU A 59 -8.56 0.59 24.04
C LEU A 59 -9.26 0.50 22.67
N GLY A 60 -8.68 -0.22 21.71
CA GLY A 60 -9.22 -0.32 20.35
C GLY A 60 -9.12 0.97 19.52
N ILE A 61 -8.35 1.96 19.97
CA ILE A 61 -8.13 3.24 19.29
C ILE A 61 -6.64 3.48 19.02
N PRO A 62 -6.30 4.16 17.88
CA PRO A 62 -7.19 4.58 16.78
C PRO A 62 -7.83 3.40 16.06
N SER A 63 -9.05 3.54 15.55
CA SER A 63 -9.72 2.51 14.76
C SER A 63 -9.14 2.44 13.34
N VAL A 64 -8.66 1.28 12.93
CA VAL A 64 -8.14 1.04 11.57
C VAL A 64 -9.25 1.23 10.53
N LEU A 65 -10.46 0.76 10.84
CA LEU A 65 -11.63 0.88 9.96
C LEU A 65 -12.03 2.34 9.74
N ARG A 66 -12.05 3.17 10.81
CA ARG A 66 -12.35 4.61 10.67
C ARG A 66 -11.26 5.36 9.91
N ALA A 67 -10.00 5.00 10.10
CA ALA A 67 -8.90 5.56 9.34
C ALA A 67 -9.03 5.23 7.85
N ALA A 68 -9.31 3.96 7.50
CA ALA A 68 -9.59 3.55 6.11
C ALA A 68 -10.72 4.37 5.51
N GLN A 69 -11.86 4.48 6.21
CA GLN A 69 -13.01 5.22 5.74
C GLN A 69 -12.69 6.70 5.49
N ALA A 70 -11.96 7.35 6.41
CA ALA A 70 -11.54 8.74 6.24
C ALA A 70 -10.62 8.94 5.02
N CYS A 71 -9.66 8.02 4.81
CA CYS A 71 -8.77 8.06 3.66
C CYS A 71 -9.53 7.85 2.33
N LEU A 72 -10.45 6.89 2.27
CA LEU A 72 -11.28 6.63 1.09
C LEU A 72 -12.19 7.81 0.76
N GLN A 73 -12.83 8.43 1.76
CA GLN A 73 -13.64 9.63 1.62
C GLN A 73 -12.83 10.84 1.12
N ALA A 74 -11.57 10.94 1.51
CA ALA A 74 -10.64 11.97 1.05
C ALA A 74 -10.09 11.72 -0.36
N GLY A 75 -10.41 10.57 -0.99
CA GLY A 75 -10.05 10.29 -2.37
C GLY A 75 -8.95 9.26 -2.57
N ALA A 76 -8.44 8.61 -1.52
CA ALA A 76 -7.48 7.50 -1.68
C ALA A 76 -8.03 6.44 -2.65
N HIS A 77 -7.17 5.91 -3.53
CA HIS A 77 -7.55 4.97 -4.57
C HIS A 77 -7.57 3.52 -4.08
N GLY A 78 -6.90 3.23 -2.97
CA GLY A 78 -6.84 1.91 -2.38
C GLY A 78 -6.43 1.93 -0.92
N ILE A 79 -6.55 0.76 -0.31
CA ILE A 79 -6.07 0.47 1.04
C ILE A 79 -5.09 -0.69 0.95
N THR A 80 -3.95 -0.54 1.62
CA THR A 80 -2.94 -1.58 1.75
C THR A 80 -2.79 -1.97 3.22
N VAL A 81 -2.66 -3.27 3.47
CA VAL A 81 -2.39 -3.83 4.81
C VAL A 81 -1.41 -5.00 4.73
N HIS A 82 -0.60 -5.16 5.78
CA HIS A 82 0.35 -6.25 5.90
C HIS A 82 0.09 -7.05 7.19
N PRO A 83 -0.77 -8.07 7.16
CA PRO A 83 -1.03 -8.93 8.32
C PRO A 83 0.14 -9.88 8.57
N ARG A 84 1.13 -9.45 9.34
CA ARG A 84 2.27 -10.29 9.71
C ARG A 84 1.83 -11.42 10.65
N PRO A 85 2.54 -12.57 10.64
CA PRO A 85 2.18 -13.71 11.50
C PRO A 85 2.17 -13.40 13.00
N ASP A 86 2.96 -12.43 13.47
CA ASP A 86 3.03 -11.98 14.86
C ASP A 86 1.98 -10.95 15.25
N GLU A 87 1.15 -10.52 14.30
CA GLU A 87 0.06 -9.55 14.50
C GLU A 87 0.49 -8.25 15.21
N ARG A 88 1.77 -7.84 15.08
CA ARG A 88 2.30 -6.63 15.76
C ARG A 88 1.55 -5.34 15.37
N HIS A 89 0.95 -5.30 14.19
CA HIS A 89 0.12 -4.19 13.72
C HIS A 89 -1.24 -4.68 13.20
N ILE A 90 -1.39 -4.94 11.89
CA ILE A 90 -2.62 -5.48 11.32
C ILE A 90 -2.84 -6.89 11.86
N ARG A 91 -4.00 -7.11 12.45
CA ARG A 91 -4.46 -8.40 12.94
C ARG A 91 -5.36 -9.07 11.90
N ARG A 92 -5.55 -10.38 12.02
CA ARG A 92 -6.40 -11.14 11.10
C ARG A 92 -7.81 -10.52 10.95
N HIS A 93 -8.47 -10.13 12.04
CA HIS A 93 -9.81 -9.53 11.97
C HIS A 93 -9.85 -8.21 11.23
N ASP A 94 -8.81 -7.36 11.33
CA ASP A 94 -8.73 -6.10 10.59
C ASP A 94 -8.84 -6.31 9.08
N VAL A 95 -8.22 -7.40 8.57
CA VAL A 95 -8.22 -7.72 7.14
C VAL A 95 -9.65 -7.96 6.65
N PHE A 96 -10.44 -8.70 7.41
CA PHE A 96 -11.83 -9.00 7.02
C PHE A 96 -12.76 -7.79 7.19
N GLU A 97 -12.64 -7.06 8.28
CA GLU A 97 -13.42 -5.82 8.51
C GLU A 97 -13.16 -4.76 7.41
N LEU A 98 -11.90 -4.61 6.98
CA LEU A 98 -11.55 -3.72 5.87
C LEU A 98 -12.09 -4.23 4.53
N ALA A 99 -12.08 -5.52 4.29
CA ALA A 99 -12.65 -6.11 3.10
C ALA A 99 -14.19 -5.91 3.06
N GLU A 100 -14.87 -6.06 4.19
CA GLU A 100 -16.30 -5.76 4.33
C GLU A 100 -16.59 -4.28 4.07
N LEU A 101 -15.80 -3.36 4.62
CA LEU A 101 -15.90 -1.93 4.32
C LEU A 101 -15.77 -1.66 2.82
N LEU A 102 -14.78 -2.29 2.16
CA LEU A 102 -14.47 -2.06 0.75
C LEU A 102 -15.53 -2.61 -0.21
N GLN A 103 -16.47 -3.47 0.23
CA GLN A 103 -17.64 -3.82 -0.57
C GLN A 103 -18.51 -2.59 -0.91
N GLY A 104 -18.53 -1.59 -0.02
CA GLY A 104 -19.19 -0.29 -0.27
C GLY A 104 -18.38 0.65 -1.18
N TRP A 105 -17.18 0.26 -1.60
CA TRP A 105 -16.26 1.06 -2.40
C TRP A 105 -15.74 0.30 -3.63
N PRO A 106 -16.60 -0.14 -4.58
CA PRO A 106 -16.21 -1.05 -5.66
C PRO A 106 -15.15 -0.51 -6.63
N GLN A 107 -14.88 0.80 -6.59
CA GLN A 107 -13.86 1.47 -7.40
C GLN A 107 -12.50 1.58 -6.68
N ARG A 108 -12.39 1.04 -5.46
CA ARG A 108 -11.18 1.15 -4.64
C ARG A 108 -10.49 -0.20 -4.50
N GLU A 109 -9.18 -0.19 -4.64
CA GLU A 109 -8.40 -1.43 -4.56
C GLU A 109 -8.11 -1.84 -3.11
N TYR A 110 -8.07 -3.15 -2.89
CA TYR A 110 -7.59 -3.75 -1.66
C TYR A 110 -6.34 -4.56 -1.96
N ASN A 111 -5.21 -4.12 -1.43
CA ASN A 111 -3.92 -4.79 -1.51
C ASN A 111 -3.56 -5.40 -0.16
N ILE A 112 -3.17 -6.67 -0.14
CA ILE A 112 -2.68 -7.35 1.06
C ILE A 112 -1.25 -7.77 0.82
N GLU A 113 -0.35 -7.29 1.65
CA GLU A 113 1.07 -7.61 1.61
C GLU A 113 1.39 -8.76 2.54
N GLY A 114 2.42 -9.50 2.24
CA GLY A 114 2.95 -10.51 3.15
C GLY A 114 3.84 -11.54 2.46
N ASN A 115 4.47 -12.36 3.29
CA ASN A 115 5.23 -13.50 2.80
C ASN A 115 4.26 -14.62 2.40
N PRO A 116 4.28 -15.10 1.13
CA PRO A 116 3.35 -16.12 0.64
C PRO A 116 3.56 -17.50 1.30
N PHE A 117 4.70 -17.69 1.98
CA PHE A 117 5.02 -18.93 2.72
C PHE A 117 4.53 -18.91 4.19
N HIS A 118 3.90 -17.81 4.61
CA HIS A 118 3.27 -17.68 5.91
C HIS A 118 1.74 -17.75 5.77
N ASN A 119 1.03 -16.86 6.44
CA ASN A 119 -0.44 -16.84 6.52
C ASN A 119 -1.15 -16.15 5.33
N LEU A 120 -0.42 -15.47 4.41
CA LEU A 120 -0.99 -14.63 3.37
C LEU A 120 -2.00 -15.36 2.46
N LEU A 121 -1.60 -16.53 1.92
CA LEU A 121 -2.46 -17.30 1.02
C LEU A 121 -3.66 -17.95 1.74
N GLU A 122 -3.53 -18.25 3.03
CA GLU A 122 -4.65 -18.72 3.86
C GLU A 122 -5.70 -17.61 4.00
N VAL A 123 -5.27 -16.41 4.38
CA VAL A 123 -6.14 -15.20 4.48
C VAL A 123 -6.81 -14.91 3.15
N ALA A 124 -6.07 -14.98 2.04
CA ALA A 124 -6.61 -14.74 0.69
C ALA A 124 -7.71 -15.76 0.31
N ARG A 125 -7.50 -17.05 0.59
CA ARG A 125 -8.52 -18.10 0.36
C ARG A 125 -9.78 -17.84 1.18
N GLU A 126 -9.64 -17.46 2.44
CA GLU A 126 -10.79 -17.18 3.29
C GLU A 126 -11.56 -15.94 2.83
N LEU A 127 -10.89 -14.87 2.41
CA LEU A 127 -11.56 -13.70 1.81
C LEU A 127 -12.41 -14.13 0.61
N ARG A 128 -11.86 -14.92 -0.30
CA ARG A 128 -12.60 -15.42 -1.48
C ARG A 128 -13.75 -16.34 -1.11
N ALA A 129 -13.56 -17.23 -0.13
CA ALA A 129 -14.62 -18.11 0.37
C ALA A 129 -15.81 -17.33 0.97
N ARG A 130 -15.54 -16.15 1.54
CA ARG A 130 -16.57 -15.24 2.07
C ARG A 130 -17.14 -14.28 1.01
N GLY A 131 -16.68 -14.32 -0.23
CA GLY A 131 -17.11 -13.40 -1.30
C GLY A 131 -16.64 -11.95 -1.08
N LEU A 132 -15.56 -11.76 -0.32
CA LEU A 132 -15.02 -10.45 -0.02
C LEU A 132 -14.01 -9.97 -1.08
N PRO A 133 -13.85 -8.66 -1.27
CA PRO A 133 -12.92 -8.10 -2.23
C PRO A 133 -11.47 -8.43 -1.89
N LEU A 134 -10.72 -8.79 -2.92
CA LEU A 134 -9.28 -8.99 -2.91
C LEU A 134 -8.78 -8.66 -4.31
N HIS A 135 -8.06 -7.57 -4.48
CA HIS A 135 -7.63 -7.10 -5.80
C HIS A 135 -6.18 -7.46 -6.08
N GLN A 136 -5.32 -7.32 -5.08
CA GLN A 136 -3.88 -7.54 -5.21
C GLN A 136 -3.30 -8.24 -3.98
N LEU A 137 -2.32 -9.08 -4.22
CA LEU A 137 -1.42 -9.62 -3.22
C LEU A 137 0.00 -9.16 -3.54
N THR A 138 0.63 -8.42 -2.64
CA THR A 138 2.03 -8.05 -2.75
C THR A 138 2.87 -9.03 -1.94
N PHE A 139 3.67 -9.84 -2.61
CA PHE A 139 4.56 -10.81 -1.99
C PHE A 139 5.82 -10.14 -1.49
N VAL A 140 6.10 -10.24 -0.20
CA VAL A 140 7.24 -9.62 0.48
C VAL A 140 8.09 -10.73 1.11
N PRO A 141 9.44 -10.70 0.99
CA PRO A 141 10.32 -11.77 1.49
C PRO A 141 10.53 -11.76 3.02
N ASP A 142 9.69 -11.05 3.77
CA ASP A 142 9.84 -10.86 5.21
C ASP A 142 9.96 -12.16 6.00
N SER A 143 10.91 -12.23 6.91
CA SER A 143 10.96 -13.24 7.96
C SER A 143 10.10 -12.83 9.16
N VAL A 144 9.70 -13.81 10.00
CA VAL A 144 8.86 -13.56 11.19
C VAL A 144 9.54 -12.60 12.18
N GLY A 145 10.86 -12.72 12.36
CA GLY A 145 11.62 -11.88 13.29
C GLY A 145 12.07 -10.53 12.76
N GLN A 146 11.85 -10.23 11.49
CA GLN A 146 12.31 -9.01 10.84
C GLN A 146 11.50 -7.79 11.28
N TYR A 147 12.16 -6.66 11.58
CA TYR A 147 11.50 -5.47 12.10
C TYR A 147 10.61 -4.79 11.05
N THR A 148 11.14 -4.60 9.84
CA THR A 148 10.43 -4.03 8.68
C THR A 148 10.89 -4.73 7.41
N SER A 149 10.18 -4.55 6.31
CA SER A 149 10.63 -4.99 4.99
C SER A 149 11.84 -4.13 4.58
N ASP A 150 12.98 -4.73 4.34
CA ASP A 150 14.26 -4.05 4.10
C ASP A 150 14.98 -4.51 2.82
N HIS A 151 14.39 -5.44 2.08
CA HIS A 151 14.87 -5.93 0.79
C HIS A 151 13.75 -6.58 -0.01
N GLY A 152 13.94 -6.67 -1.34
CA GLY A 152 13.07 -7.37 -2.26
C GLY A 152 13.42 -8.85 -2.46
N TRP A 153 12.61 -9.57 -3.24
CA TRP A 153 12.93 -10.93 -3.69
C TRP A 153 14.17 -10.92 -4.57
N SER A 154 15.02 -11.92 -4.41
CA SER A 154 16.21 -12.11 -5.24
C SER A 154 15.94 -13.16 -6.33
N LEU A 155 15.87 -12.72 -7.59
CA LEU A 155 15.69 -13.60 -8.72
C LEU A 155 17.02 -13.78 -9.49
N PRO A 156 17.38 -15.01 -9.89
CA PRO A 156 16.55 -16.23 -9.96
C PRO A 156 16.47 -17.08 -8.68
N THR A 157 17.18 -16.72 -7.60
CA THR A 157 17.31 -17.54 -6.37
C THR A 157 15.97 -18.00 -5.81
N ASP A 158 14.99 -17.10 -5.72
CA ASP A 158 13.67 -17.39 -5.17
C ASP A 158 12.66 -17.92 -6.22
N ALA A 159 13.06 -18.02 -7.48
CA ALA A 159 12.17 -18.26 -8.60
C ALA A 159 11.36 -19.55 -8.48
N GLU A 160 12.02 -20.67 -8.17
CA GLU A 160 11.35 -21.97 -8.12
C GLU A 160 10.29 -22.04 -7.02
N ARG A 161 10.58 -21.44 -5.87
CA ARG A 161 9.63 -21.45 -4.74
C ARG A 161 8.47 -20.45 -4.94
N LEU A 162 8.69 -19.33 -5.65
CA LEU A 162 7.67 -18.32 -5.90
C LEU A 162 6.65 -18.76 -6.95
N ARG A 163 7.05 -19.44 -8.00
CA ARG A 163 6.17 -19.85 -9.11
C ARG A 163 4.87 -20.52 -8.67
N PRO A 164 4.87 -21.57 -7.81
CA PRO A 164 3.64 -22.24 -7.42
C PRO A 164 2.72 -21.35 -6.55
N VAL A 165 3.26 -20.46 -5.73
CA VAL A 165 2.46 -19.58 -4.87
C VAL A 165 1.88 -18.40 -5.67
N ILE A 166 2.56 -17.91 -6.70
CA ILE A 166 2.03 -16.93 -7.67
C ILE A 166 0.80 -17.54 -8.37
N ALA A 167 0.93 -18.76 -8.91
CA ALA A 167 -0.19 -19.44 -9.57
C ALA A 167 -1.38 -19.66 -8.62
N GLN A 168 -1.14 -19.99 -7.34
CA GLN A 168 -2.20 -20.13 -6.34
C GLN A 168 -2.92 -18.80 -6.09
N ALA A 169 -2.19 -17.69 -5.97
CA ALA A 169 -2.78 -16.36 -5.76
C ALA A 169 -3.63 -15.92 -6.97
N GLN A 170 -3.13 -16.16 -8.19
CA GLN A 170 -3.85 -15.86 -9.43
C GLN A 170 -5.11 -16.72 -9.59
N ALA A 171 -5.06 -17.99 -9.19
CA ALA A 171 -6.25 -18.86 -9.16
C ALA A 171 -7.35 -18.35 -8.21
N LEU A 172 -6.99 -17.53 -7.21
CA LEU A 172 -7.93 -16.81 -6.36
C LEU A 172 -8.45 -15.51 -7.01
N GLY A 173 -8.01 -15.17 -8.24
CA GLY A 173 -8.39 -13.95 -8.95
C GLY A 173 -7.71 -12.69 -8.41
N ALA A 174 -6.60 -12.81 -7.69
CA ALA A 174 -5.80 -11.67 -7.26
C ALA A 174 -4.66 -11.40 -8.24
N ARG A 175 -4.36 -10.12 -8.51
CA ARG A 175 -3.09 -9.74 -9.13
C ARG A 175 -1.95 -10.02 -8.16
N VAL A 176 -0.81 -10.43 -8.69
CA VAL A 176 0.39 -10.67 -7.88
C VAL A 176 1.42 -9.59 -8.17
N SER A 177 1.79 -8.84 -7.14
CA SER A 177 2.91 -7.90 -7.14
C SER A 177 4.08 -8.51 -6.36
N LEU A 178 5.30 -8.43 -6.88
CA LEU A 178 6.51 -8.83 -6.16
C LEU A 178 7.21 -7.60 -5.61
N PHE A 179 7.48 -7.60 -4.31
CA PHE A 179 8.30 -6.57 -3.68
C PHE A 179 9.75 -6.78 -4.07
N MET A 180 10.35 -5.81 -4.78
CA MET A 180 11.63 -5.95 -5.47
C MET A 180 12.54 -4.77 -5.21
N ASP A 181 13.82 -5.03 -5.11
CA ASP A 181 14.82 -3.98 -5.25
C ASP A 181 14.82 -3.42 -6.69
N ALA A 182 15.24 -2.17 -6.84
CA ALA A 182 15.30 -1.52 -8.15
C ALA A 182 16.46 -2.05 -9.02
N GLU A 183 16.38 -3.33 -9.40
CA GLU A 183 17.37 -4.05 -10.20
C GLU A 183 16.80 -4.40 -11.58
N PRO A 184 17.16 -3.65 -12.64
CA PRO A 184 16.61 -3.86 -13.99
C PRO A 184 16.75 -5.29 -14.50
N GLY A 185 17.87 -5.95 -14.17
CA GLY A 185 18.19 -7.31 -14.62
C GLY A 185 17.25 -8.40 -14.08
N GLN A 186 16.47 -8.13 -13.04
CA GLN A 186 15.54 -9.09 -12.43
C GLN A 186 14.11 -9.00 -12.96
N MET A 187 13.75 -7.94 -13.68
CA MET A 187 12.36 -7.67 -14.07
C MET A 187 11.80 -8.69 -15.06
N ALA A 188 12.61 -9.11 -16.03
CA ALA A 188 12.21 -10.16 -16.97
C ALA A 188 11.96 -11.51 -16.27
N ALA A 189 12.77 -11.84 -15.25
CA ALA A 189 12.57 -13.04 -14.45
C ALA A 189 11.28 -12.96 -13.63
N ALA A 190 10.96 -11.82 -13.02
CA ALA A 190 9.70 -11.60 -12.30
C ALA A 190 8.48 -11.86 -13.21
N ARG A 191 8.52 -11.35 -14.45
CA ARG A 191 7.47 -11.62 -15.44
C ARG A 191 7.39 -13.09 -15.82
N ALA A 192 8.52 -13.75 -16.04
CA ALA A 192 8.58 -15.17 -16.38
C ALA A 192 8.04 -16.09 -15.28
N LEU A 193 8.01 -15.64 -14.03
CA LEU A 193 7.36 -16.33 -12.91
C LEU A 193 5.84 -16.22 -12.94
N GLY A 194 5.29 -15.26 -13.71
CA GLY A 194 3.87 -14.99 -13.79
C GLY A 194 3.43 -13.75 -13.00
N ALA A 195 4.33 -12.97 -12.42
CA ALA A 195 3.95 -11.73 -11.74
C ALA A 195 3.22 -10.77 -12.70
N ASP A 196 2.25 -10.05 -12.18
CA ASP A 196 1.50 -9.01 -12.89
C ASP A 196 2.15 -7.65 -12.69
N ARG A 197 2.69 -7.43 -11.48
CA ARG A 197 3.32 -6.19 -11.04
C ARG A 197 4.63 -6.46 -10.31
N VAL A 198 5.43 -5.41 -10.20
CA VAL A 198 6.50 -5.30 -9.21
C VAL A 198 6.25 -4.06 -8.37
N GLU A 199 6.55 -4.14 -7.09
CA GLU A 199 6.58 -2.98 -6.19
C GLU A 199 8.03 -2.68 -5.86
N LEU A 200 8.53 -1.54 -6.32
CA LEU A 200 9.91 -1.12 -6.09
C LEU A 200 10.08 -0.62 -4.65
N TYR A 201 11.00 -1.21 -3.93
CA TYR A 201 11.40 -0.79 -2.59
C TYR A 201 12.13 0.55 -2.66
N THR A 202 11.58 1.61 -2.06
CA THR A 202 12.04 3.00 -2.28
C THR A 202 12.84 3.63 -1.13
N GLU A 203 13.15 2.90 -0.07
CA GLU A 203 13.96 3.43 1.04
C GLU A 203 15.32 3.97 0.58
N PRO A 204 16.12 3.27 -0.30
CA PRO A 204 17.40 3.79 -0.74
C PRO A 204 17.30 5.14 -1.47
N TYR A 205 16.21 5.38 -2.19
CA TYR A 205 15.90 6.68 -2.78
C TYR A 205 15.55 7.71 -1.70
N ALA A 206 14.66 7.34 -0.76
CA ALA A 206 14.21 8.24 0.30
C ALA A 206 15.39 8.69 1.19
N ALA A 207 16.30 7.78 1.52
CA ALA A 207 17.52 8.08 2.25
C ALA A 207 18.45 9.04 1.47
N ALA A 208 18.64 8.80 0.18
CA ALA A 208 19.45 9.68 -0.67
C ALA A 208 18.83 11.07 -0.85
N HIS A 209 17.48 11.14 -0.94
CA HIS A 209 16.76 12.40 -1.01
C HIS A 209 16.92 13.21 0.28
N SER A 210 16.70 12.59 1.44
CA SER A 210 16.88 13.23 2.75
C SER A 210 18.29 13.74 2.97
N ALA A 211 19.30 13.00 2.52
CA ALA A 211 20.71 13.44 2.60
C ALA A 211 21.00 14.62 1.67
N ALA A 212 20.31 14.75 0.54
CA ALA A 212 20.45 15.85 -0.40
C ALA A 212 19.84 17.17 0.12
N ASP A 213 18.81 17.11 0.94
CA ASP A 213 18.17 18.27 1.57
C ASP A 213 19.07 18.95 2.64
N CYS A 214 20.15 18.28 3.08
CA CYS A 214 21.14 18.83 4.00
C CYS A 214 22.54 18.82 3.34
N PRO A 215 22.79 19.65 2.30
CA PRO A 215 24.00 19.58 1.50
C PRO A 215 25.18 20.18 2.26
N LEU A 216 25.96 19.33 2.96
CA LEU A 216 27.29 19.73 3.48
C LEU A 216 28.37 19.59 2.41
N ASP A 217 28.12 18.81 1.35
CA ASP A 217 28.97 18.69 0.16
C ASP A 217 28.14 18.26 -1.05
N GLY A 218 28.52 18.63 -2.27
CA GLY A 218 27.79 18.32 -3.52
C GLY A 218 27.67 16.82 -3.88
N LYS A 219 28.13 15.91 -2.99
CA LYS A 219 28.06 14.45 -3.20
C LYS A 219 26.66 13.89 -2.97
N ALA A 220 25.88 14.51 -2.07
CA ALA A 220 24.50 14.09 -1.79
C ALA A 220 23.62 14.18 -3.06
N SER A 221 23.79 15.24 -3.86
CA SER A 221 23.06 15.40 -5.14
C SER A 221 23.42 14.31 -6.16
N THR A 222 24.68 13.89 -6.21
CA THR A 222 25.13 12.80 -7.12
C THR A 222 24.53 11.45 -6.72
N ALA A 223 24.47 11.15 -5.42
CA ALA A 223 23.85 9.91 -4.92
C ALA A 223 22.36 9.87 -5.23
N LEU A 224 21.63 10.98 -5.03
CA LEU A 224 20.22 11.08 -5.37
C LEU A 224 19.97 10.84 -6.87
N GLN A 225 20.77 11.48 -7.74
CA GLN A 225 20.66 11.28 -9.18
C GLN A 225 20.93 9.82 -9.61
N ALA A 226 21.92 9.18 -9.00
CA ALA A 226 22.22 7.77 -9.24
C ALA A 226 21.04 6.86 -8.84
N GLN A 227 20.42 7.13 -7.69
CA GLN A 227 19.21 6.38 -7.29
C GLN A 227 18.06 6.60 -8.27
N LEU A 228 17.73 7.83 -8.63
CA LEU A 228 16.65 8.12 -9.58
C LEU A 228 16.89 7.41 -10.93
N GLN A 229 18.11 7.41 -11.45
CA GLN A 229 18.46 6.67 -12.68
C GLN A 229 18.27 5.16 -12.51
N ARG A 230 18.65 4.59 -11.36
CA ARG A 230 18.46 3.16 -11.04
C ARG A 230 16.97 2.79 -11.03
N TYR A 231 16.13 3.58 -10.35
CA TYR A 231 14.67 3.35 -10.32
C TYR A 231 14.03 3.53 -11.69
N ALA A 232 14.42 4.55 -12.45
CA ALA A 232 13.94 4.75 -13.81
C ALA A 232 14.29 3.57 -14.73
N ALA A 233 15.52 3.07 -14.66
CA ALA A 233 15.95 1.90 -15.42
C ALA A 233 15.19 0.63 -15.02
N ALA A 234 14.96 0.41 -13.72
CA ALA A 234 14.19 -0.74 -13.24
C ALA A 234 12.72 -0.66 -13.70
N ALA A 235 12.09 0.51 -13.61
CA ALA A 235 10.72 0.72 -14.06
C ALA A 235 10.59 0.49 -15.59
N GLN A 236 11.53 1.00 -16.39
CA GLN A 236 11.56 0.77 -17.84
C GLN A 236 11.73 -0.73 -18.17
N ALA A 237 12.64 -1.43 -17.48
CA ALA A 237 12.84 -2.85 -17.67
C ALA A 237 11.59 -3.67 -17.30
N ALA A 238 10.91 -3.31 -16.20
CA ALA A 238 9.65 -3.94 -15.79
C ALA A 238 8.57 -3.77 -16.86
N GLN A 239 8.36 -2.54 -17.35
CA GLN A 239 7.39 -2.25 -18.41
C GLN A 239 7.73 -2.96 -19.73
N ALA A 240 9.00 -2.99 -20.11
CA ALA A 240 9.47 -3.72 -21.30
C ALA A 240 9.21 -5.22 -21.18
N ALA A 241 9.27 -5.79 -19.98
CA ALA A 241 8.91 -7.18 -19.69
C ALA A 241 7.39 -7.41 -19.62
N GLY A 242 6.55 -6.37 -19.67
CA GLY A 242 5.10 -6.46 -19.57
C GLY A 242 4.56 -6.51 -18.13
N LEU A 243 5.33 -6.00 -17.17
CA LEU A 243 4.91 -5.78 -15.79
C LEU A 243 4.38 -4.36 -15.61
N GLU A 244 3.39 -4.20 -14.74
CA GLU A 244 3.07 -2.89 -14.18
C GLU A 244 3.99 -2.59 -12.99
N VAL A 245 4.22 -1.32 -12.71
CA VAL A 245 5.15 -0.86 -11.67
C VAL A 245 4.39 -0.16 -10.56
N ASN A 246 4.54 -0.66 -9.34
CA ASN A 246 4.19 0.02 -8.11
C ASN A 246 5.47 0.48 -7.40
N ALA A 247 5.33 1.38 -6.44
CA ALA A 247 6.43 1.79 -5.58
C ALA A 247 5.93 1.98 -4.15
N GLY A 248 6.73 1.61 -3.19
CA GLY A 248 6.36 1.70 -1.78
C GLY A 248 7.56 1.75 -0.85
N HIS A 249 7.28 2.11 0.40
CA HIS A 249 8.22 2.30 1.49
C HIS A 249 8.93 3.67 1.48
N ASP A 250 8.77 4.44 2.55
CA ASP A 250 9.44 5.73 2.84
C ASP A 250 9.24 6.88 1.84
N LEU A 251 8.33 6.74 0.88
CA LEU A 251 7.85 7.87 0.11
C LEU A 251 7.03 8.81 1.02
N ASN A 252 7.24 10.13 0.83
CA ASN A 252 6.63 11.18 1.63
C ASN A 252 6.32 12.43 0.78
N ARG A 253 5.71 13.45 1.37
CA ARG A 253 5.32 14.68 0.63
C ARG A 253 6.50 15.43 0.02
N ALA A 254 7.70 15.32 0.60
CA ALA A 254 8.88 16.03 0.09
C ALA A 254 9.50 15.32 -1.12
N ASN A 255 9.44 13.98 -1.17
CA ASN A 255 10.17 13.20 -2.18
C ASN A 255 9.28 12.57 -3.27
N LEU A 256 7.95 12.47 -3.06
CA LEU A 256 7.04 11.76 -3.94
C LEU A 256 6.95 12.37 -5.34
N SER A 257 6.80 13.70 -5.44
CA SER A 257 6.67 14.37 -6.73
C SER A 257 7.92 14.21 -7.60
N ASP A 258 9.11 14.31 -7.01
CA ASP A 258 10.38 14.13 -7.72
C ASP A 258 10.59 12.70 -8.18
N PHE A 259 10.23 11.73 -7.34
CA PHE A 259 10.24 10.31 -7.71
C PHE A 259 9.37 10.05 -8.93
N LEU A 260 8.11 10.47 -8.89
CA LEU A 260 7.15 10.22 -9.98
C LEU A 260 7.48 10.96 -11.29
N ARG A 261 8.17 12.11 -11.21
CA ARG A 261 8.64 12.82 -12.42
C ARG A 261 9.78 12.09 -13.12
N GLN A 262 10.64 11.40 -12.36
CA GLN A 262 11.87 10.78 -12.88
C GLN A 262 11.68 9.28 -13.17
N VAL A 263 10.77 8.61 -12.48
CA VAL A 263 10.52 7.17 -12.62
C VAL A 263 9.23 6.96 -13.43
N PRO A 264 9.33 6.59 -14.73
CA PRO A 264 8.18 6.56 -15.61
C PRO A 264 7.25 5.39 -15.32
N GLY A 265 5.94 5.63 -15.49
CA GLY A 265 4.92 4.58 -15.55
C GLY A 265 4.61 3.88 -14.22
N VAL A 266 4.93 4.52 -13.09
CA VAL A 266 4.47 4.06 -11.78
C VAL A 266 2.94 4.16 -11.72
N ARG A 267 2.26 3.01 -11.54
CA ARG A 267 0.80 2.89 -11.55
C ARG A 267 0.19 3.14 -10.18
N GLU A 268 0.93 2.82 -9.13
CA GLU A 268 0.45 2.93 -7.75
C GLU A 268 1.62 3.21 -6.80
N VAL A 269 1.37 4.05 -5.81
CA VAL A 269 2.25 4.21 -4.65
C VAL A 269 1.53 3.74 -3.39
N SER A 270 2.20 2.87 -2.60
CA SER A 270 1.73 2.38 -1.29
C SER A 270 2.47 3.11 -0.19
N ILE A 271 1.79 4.03 0.51
CA ILE A 271 2.43 4.92 1.49
C ILE A 271 1.82 4.70 2.87
N GLY A 272 2.66 4.34 3.85
CA GLY A 272 2.25 4.06 5.21
C GLY A 272 2.86 4.98 6.24
N HIS A 273 4.14 4.78 6.59
CA HIS A 273 4.76 5.43 7.75
C HIS A 273 4.67 6.96 7.67
N ALA A 274 5.14 7.54 6.58
CA ALA A 274 5.14 9.00 6.40
C ALA A 274 3.71 9.58 6.35
N LEU A 275 2.80 8.94 5.61
CA LEU A 275 1.41 9.41 5.52
C LEU A 275 0.72 9.40 6.88
N ILE A 276 0.94 8.36 7.70
CA ILE A 276 0.33 8.30 9.03
C ILE A 276 0.99 9.30 9.99
N ALA A 277 2.30 9.52 9.89
CA ALA A 277 2.99 10.57 10.65
C ALA A 277 2.42 11.96 10.32
N ASP A 278 2.28 12.30 9.05
CA ASP A 278 1.64 13.54 8.60
C ASP A 278 0.18 13.64 9.09
N ALA A 279 -0.56 12.52 9.10
CA ALA A 279 -1.94 12.50 9.53
C ALA A 279 -2.12 12.70 11.05
N LEU A 280 -1.11 12.45 11.87
CA LEU A 280 -1.12 12.81 13.29
C LEU A 280 -1.10 14.33 13.51
N GLU A 281 -0.54 15.08 12.56
CA GLU A 281 -0.47 16.55 12.62
C GLU A 281 -1.64 17.22 11.89
N LEU A 282 -2.02 16.72 10.70
CA LEU A 282 -2.96 17.36 9.79
C LEU A 282 -4.35 16.72 9.78
N GLY A 283 -4.48 15.50 10.28
CA GLY A 283 -5.64 14.64 10.10
C GLY A 283 -5.65 13.93 8.74
N TYR A 284 -6.34 12.78 8.65
CA TYR A 284 -6.31 11.89 7.47
C TYR A 284 -6.73 12.59 6.18
N SER A 285 -7.81 13.37 6.21
CA SER A 285 -8.36 13.97 4.99
C SER A 285 -7.41 14.98 4.35
N ALA A 286 -6.85 15.90 5.12
CA ALA A 286 -5.90 16.89 4.63
C ALA A 286 -4.63 16.21 4.09
N THR A 287 -4.13 15.23 4.82
CA THR A 287 -2.95 14.46 4.43
C THR A 287 -3.15 13.74 3.10
N VAL A 288 -4.26 13.00 2.94
CA VAL A 288 -4.56 12.30 1.66
C VAL A 288 -4.64 13.30 0.51
N CYS A 289 -5.30 14.45 0.71
CA CYS A 289 -5.37 15.51 -0.32
C CYS A 289 -3.98 16.04 -0.69
N ASP A 290 -3.07 16.20 0.27
CA ASP A 290 -1.69 16.64 0.01
C ASP A 290 -0.92 15.62 -0.82
N TYR A 291 -1.02 14.32 -0.51
CA TYR A 291 -0.38 13.27 -1.31
C TYR A 291 -0.97 13.17 -2.71
N LEU A 292 -2.28 13.31 -2.87
CA LEU A 292 -2.93 13.36 -4.19
C LEU A 292 -2.44 14.56 -5.01
N ARG A 293 -2.25 15.72 -4.36
CA ARG A 293 -1.68 16.91 -5.01
C ARG A 293 -0.25 16.66 -5.49
N CYS A 294 0.62 16.02 -4.68
CA CYS A 294 1.96 15.63 -5.09
C CYS A 294 1.95 14.75 -6.35
N ILE A 295 1.01 13.81 -6.45
CA ILE A 295 0.84 12.94 -7.61
C ILE A 295 0.39 13.75 -8.84
N ASP A 296 -0.59 14.65 -8.69
CA ASP A 296 -1.10 15.49 -9.77
C ASP A 296 -0.04 16.47 -10.28
N GLU A 297 0.73 17.08 -9.40
CA GLU A 297 1.85 17.96 -9.75
C GLU A 297 2.95 17.22 -10.53
N ALA A 298 3.25 15.99 -10.17
CA ALA A 298 4.19 15.18 -10.92
C ALA A 298 3.68 14.87 -12.33
N ALA A 299 2.40 14.54 -12.48
CA ALA A 299 1.77 14.24 -13.76
C ALA A 299 1.64 15.48 -14.69
N ALA A 300 1.48 16.67 -14.12
CA ALA A 300 1.39 17.91 -14.86
C ALA A 300 2.75 18.37 -15.43
N SER A 301 3.85 17.72 -15.07
CA SER A 301 5.18 18.13 -15.55
C SER A 301 5.36 17.82 -17.04
N PRO A 302 6.09 18.68 -17.80
CA PRO A 302 6.34 18.47 -19.23
C PRO A 302 7.03 17.12 -19.54
N ALA A 303 7.90 16.65 -18.63
CA ALA A 303 8.59 15.37 -18.78
C ALA A 303 7.63 14.16 -18.67
N ALA A 304 6.66 14.21 -17.76
CA ALA A 304 5.66 13.15 -17.61
C ALA A 304 4.70 13.12 -18.83
N GLN A 305 4.33 14.26 -19.37
CA GLN A 305 3.48 14.37 -20.57
C GLN A 305 4.17 13.82 -21.81
N ALA A 306 5.46 14.06 -21.98
CA ALA A 306 6.26 13.51 -23.08
C ALA A 306 6.37 11.98 -23.01
N ALA A 307 6.51 11.41 -21.81
CA ALA A 307 6.57 9.95 -21.61
C ALA A 307 5.23 9.25 -21.89
N GLN A 308 4.09 9.91 -21.66
CA GLN A 308 2.76 9.38 -21.95
C GLN A 308 2.35 9.51 -23.43
N ALA A 309 2.96 10.42 -24.19
CA ALA A 309 2.67 10.66 -25.62
C ALA A 309 3.31 9.60 -26.55
N THR A 310 4.17 8.73 -26.07
CA THR A 310 4.76 7.63 -26.84
C THR A 310 3.73 6.50 -26.96
N PRO A 311 3.15 6.22 -28.15
CA PRO A 311 2.13 5.20 -28.30
C PRO A 311 2.71 3.83 -27.98
N ALA A 312 1.98 3.06 -27.17
CA ALA A 312 2.27 1.65 -26.96
C ALA A 312 2.23 0.94 -28.32
N THR A 313 3.31 0.31 -28.69
CA THR A 313 3.37 -0.53 -29.90
C THR A 313 2.25 -1.58 -29.82
N PRO A 314 1.40 -1.72 -30.85
CA PRO A 314 0.33 -2.71 -30.82
C PRO A 314 0.92 -4.12 -30.63
N ARG A 315 0.32 -4.89 -29.74
CA ARG A 315 0.69 -6.29 -29.47
C ARG A 315 0.44 -7.12 -30.74
N PRO A 316 1.36 -8.04 -31.08
CA PRO A 316 1.13 -9.02 -32.13
C PRO A 316 0.06 -10.02 -31.76
#